data_78030f1a42282892c5b7a7a09e3aeef4
#
_entry.id   78030f1a42282892c5b7a7a09e3aeef4
#
_cell.length_a   1.000
_cell.length_b   1.000
_cell.length_c   1.000
_cell.angle_alpha   90.00
_cell.angle_beta   90.00
_cell.angle_gamma   90.00
#
_symmetry.space_group_name_H-M   'P 1'
#
loop_
_entity.id
_entity.type
_entity.pdbx_description
1 polymer ?
#
loop_
_entity_poly.entity_id
_entity_poly.type
_entity_poly.pdbx_seq_one_letter_code
_entity_poly.pdbx_strand_id
1 'polypeptide(L)'
;MKAAIALLVLLAMPALAWAQPYIGSNGPQKGNVEFSGAAAWTGGYDAGDAAALETRNTSTGSGPLTLFNVSGDVRSAPGVEARIGFFLTPRLSGEALFQYTRPVLHANLSDDFEGATGSDADETVSSFLFGGSMLYHFGSGRFMPFVLGGVAALRQVHEDSSEMVSGLEIHGGGGVKWWFNSSGRGFGLRADALLSSRSESVGFEEKRRVVPTVAGGVTYVF
;
A
#
# COMPACT_ATOMS: atom_id res chain seq x y z
N MET A 1 -14.96 -6.05 8.02
CA MET A 1 -14.29 -6.73 6.89
C MET A 1 -15.24 -7.22 5.79
N LYS A 2 -16.34 -7.95 6.07
CA LYS A 2 -17.29 -8.46 5.05
C LYS A 2 -17.95 -7.35 4.19
N ALA A 3 -18.26 -6.19 4.79
CA ALA A 3 -18.88 -5.06 4.07
C ALA A 3 -17.93 -4.34 3.10
N ALA A 4 -16.62 -4.25 3.41
CA ALA A 4 -15.63 -3.62 2.52
C ALA A 4 -15.37 -4.45 1.25
N ILE A 5 -15.36 -5.78 1.38
CA ILE A 5 -15.20 -6.69 0.23
C ILE A 5 -16.44 -6.61 -0.68
N ALA A 6 -17.64 -6.53 -0.09
CA ALA A 6 -18.89 -6.37 -0.86
C ALA A 6 -18.93 -5.04 -1.63
N LEU A 7 -18.43 -3.95 -1.05
CA LEU A 7 -18.36 -2.65 -1.71
C LEU A 7 -17.38 -2.64 -2.89
N LEU A 8 -16.23 -3.32 -2.75
CA LEU A 8 -15.25 -3.46 -3.84
C LEU A 8 -15.79 -4.29 -5.01
N VAL A 9 -16.53 -5.36 -4.71
CA VAL A 9 -17.19 -6.20 -5.74
C VAL A 9 -18.32 -5.44 -6.42
N LEU A 10 -19.11 -4.64 -5.70
CA LEU A 10 -20.17 -3.81 -6.26
C LEU A 10 -19.65 -2.68 -7.16
N LEU A 11 -18.50 -2.10 -6.85
CA LEU A 11 -17.86 -1.08 -7.70
C LEU A 11 -17.22 -1.68 -8.97
N ALA A 12 -16.87 -2.97 -8.96
CA ALA A 12 -16.32 -3.67 -10.13
C ALA A 12 -17.40 -4.14 -11.12
N MET A 13 -18.63 -4.41 -10.65
CA MET A 13 -19.70 -4.94 -11.52
C MET A 13 -20.13 -4.05 -12.67
N PRO A 14 -20.28 -2.72 -12.53
CA PRO A 14 -20.65 -1.89 -13.70
C PRO A 14 -19.56 -1.83 -14.78
N ALA A 15 -18.28 -2.03 -14.40
CA ALA A 15 -17.18 -2.04 -15.37
C ALA A 15 -17.21 -3.25 -16.31
N LEU A 16 -17.76 -4.38 -15.88
CA LEU A 16 -17.90 -5.60 -16.70
C LEU A 16 -19.02 -5.48 -17.75
N ALA A 17 -20.07 -4.69 -17.49
CA ALA A 17 -21.20 -4.51 -18.40
C ALA A 17 -20.88 -3.64 -19.62
N TRP A 18 -19.78 -2.86 -19.60
CA TRP A 18 -19.38 -1.93 -20.67
C TRP A 18 -18.23 -2.47 -21.53
N ALA A 19 -17.82 -3.72 -21.33
CA ALA A 19 -16.75 -4.38 -22.09
C ALA A 19 -17.24 -4.83 -23.49
N GLN A 20 -17.89 -3.96 -24.25
CA GLN A 20 -18.10 -4.22 -25.68
C GLN A 20 -16.79 -4.05 -26.43
N PRO A 21 -16.43 -4.95 -27.36
CA PRO A 21 -15.23 -4.80 -28.17
C PRO A 21 -15.38 -3.58 -29.08
N TYR A 22 -14.81 -2.44 -28.66
CA TYR A 22 -14.71 -1.26 -29.49
C TYR A 22 -13.57 -1.48 -30.50
N ILE A 23 -13.94 -1.72 -31.74
CA ILE A 23 -13.03 -1.80 -32.88
C ILE A 23 -12.71 -0.36 -33.33
N GLY A 24 -11.90 0.33 -32.57
CA GLY A 24 -11.41 1.66 -32.89
C GLY A 24 -10.00 1.84 -32.36
N SER A 25 -9.11 2.39 -33.17
CA SER A 25 -7.68 2.63 -32.87
C SER A 25 -7.42 3.75 -31.83
N ASN A 26 -8.41 4.08 -31.00
CA ASN A 26 -8.38 5.19 -30.06
C ASN A 26 -8.04 4.70 -28.66
N GLY A 27 -6.77 4.56 -28.36
CA GLY A 27 -6.26 4.17 -27.04
C GLY A 27 -4.76 3.91 -27.06
N PRO A 28 -4.14 3.64 -25.92
CA PRO A 28 -2.75 3.21 -25.86
C PRO A 28 -2.56 1.96 -26.71
N GLN A 29 -1.45 1.92 -27.43
CA GLN A 29 -1.08 0.82 -28.32
C GLN A 29 0.07 0.03 -27.73
N LYS A 30 0.27 -1.21 -28.22
CA LYS A 30 1.47 -1.98 -27.91
C LYS A 30 2.73 -1.14 -28.15
N GLY A 31 3.63 -1.13 -27.17
CA GLY A 31 4.89 -0.39 -27.22
C GLY A 31 4.80 1.03 -26.67
N ASN A 32 3.61 1.54 -26.34
CA ASN A 32 3.53 2.84 -25.67
C ASN A 32 4.08 2.77 -24.25
N VAL A 33 4.71 3.87 -23.85
CA VAL A 33 5.23 4.09 -22.49
C VAL A 33 4.35 5.10 -21.77
N GLU A 34 4.05 4.83 -20.52
CA GLU A 34 3.25 5.68 -19.64
C GLU A 34 4.08 6.11 -18.45
N PHE A 35 4.00 7.39 -18.08
CA PHE A 35 4.52 7.93 -16.83
C PHE A 35 3.37 8.48 -15.99
N SER A 36 3.36 8.16 -14.71
CA SER A 36 2.37 8.67 -13.77
C SER A 36 3.03 9.21 -12.51
N GLY A 37 2.49 10.31 -12.00
CA GLY A 37 2.81 10.86 -10.69
C GLY A 37 1.53 11.12 -9.91
N ALA A 38 1.48 10.69 -8.66
CA ALA A 38 0.28 10.75 -7.84
C ALA A 38 0.58 11.14 -6.40
N ALA A 39 -0.41 11.77 -5.75
CA ALA A 39 -0.52 11.76 -4.31
C ALA A 39 -1.18 10.46 -3.89
N ALA A 40 -0.65 9.85 -2.83
CA ALA A 40 -1.17 8.62 -2.26
C ALA A 40 -1.56 8.83 -0.80
N TRP A 41 -2.51 8.04 -0.33
CA TRP A 41 -2.84 7.92 1.07
C TRP A 41 -2.84 6.45 1.45
N THR A 42 -1.98 6.09 2.39
CA THR A 42 -1.83 4.72 2.88
C THR A 42 -2.50 4.59 4.23
N GLY A 43 -3.35 3.60 4.39
CA GLY A 43 -4.04 3.32 5.64
C GLY A 43 -3.09 2.84 6.74
N GLY A 44 -3.51 3.06 7.98
CA GLY A 44 -2.82 2.54 9.15
C GLY A 44 -3.09 1.05 9.36
N TYR A 45 -2.32 0.47 10.27
CA TYR A 45 -2.48 -0.93 10.70
C TYR A 45 -2.02 -1.09 12.16
N ASP A 46 -2.55 -2.14 12.80
CA ASP A 46 -2.15 -2.57 14.13
C ASP A 46 -0.71 -3.13 14.10
N ALA A 47 0.19 -2.53 14.88
CA ALA A 47 1.58 -2.97 15.00
C ALA A 47 1.73 -4.21 15.90
N GLY A 48 0.68 -4.60 16.63
CA GLY A 48 0.66 -5.73 17.55
C GLY A 48 1.12 -5.37 18.95
N ASP A 49 1.26 -6.41 19.77
CA ASP A 49 1.61 -6.32 21.17
C ASP A 49 2.91 -7.09 21.43
N ALA A 50 3.71 -6.62 22.38
CA ALA A 50 4.87 -7.32 22.91
C ALA A 50 4.97 -7.14 24.42
N ALA A 51 5.58 -8.12 25.09
CA ALA A 51 5.86 -8.06 26.52
C ALA A 51 7.38 -8.13 26.75
N ALA A 52 7.90 -7.21 27.52
CA ALA A 52 9.28 -7.31 28.02
C ALA A 52 9.31 -8.26 29.21
N LEU A 53 10.09 -9.34 29.09
CA LEU A 53 10.20 -10.39 30.11
C LEU A 53 11.60 -10.41 30.73
N GLU A 54 11.68 -10.37 32.06
CA GLU A 54 12.90 -10.68 32.79
C GLU A 54 13.04 -12.20 32.93
N THR A 55 14.01 -12.77 32.23
CA THR A 55 14.23 -14.23 32.20
C THR A 55 15.34 -14.71 33.14
N ARG A 56 16.15 -13.81 33.72
CA ARG A 56 17.30 -14.13 34.54
C ARG A 56 17.01 -14.20 36.03
N ASN A 57 15.87 -13.71 36.51
CA ASN A 57 15.52 -13.71 37.93
C ASN A 57 14.89 -15.05 38.33
N THR A 58 15.68 -16.13 38.21
CA THR A 58 15.24 -17.49 38.55
C THR A 58 15.43 -17.84 40.02
N SER A 59 15.94 -16.91 40.85
CA SER A 59 16.23 -17.16 42.25
C SER A 59 15.02 -17.50 43.13
N THR A 60 13.81 -17.22 42.66
CA THR A 60 12.53 -17.47 43.35
C THR A 60 11.70 -18.59 42.79
N GLY A 61 12.15 -19.27 41.71
CA GLY A 61 11.41 -20.41 41.11
C GLY A 61 10.07 -20.06 40.46
N SER A 62 9.68 -18.82 40.38
CA SER A 62 8.57 -18.31 39.57
C SER A 62 9.05 -18.03 38.16
N GLY A 63 8.23 -18.34 37.16
CA GLY A 63 8.55 -18.16 35.74
C GLY A 63 8.98 -16.72 35.37
N PRO A 64 9.12 -16.41 34.08
CA PRO A 64 9.53 -15.08 33.62
C PRO A 64 8.63 -14.00 34.19
N LEU A 65 9.22 -12.91 34.70
CA LEU A 65 8.51 -11.74 35.20
C LEU A 65 8.25 -10.78 34.04
N THR A 66 7.00 -10.39 33.82
CA THR A 66 6.67 -9.32 32.87
C THR A 66 7.07 -7.98 33.45
N LEU A 67 7.96 -7.26 32.78
CA LEU A 67 8.41 -5.93 33.20
C LEU A 67 7.41 -4.86 32.74
N PHE A 68 6.99 -4.93 31.50
CA PHE A 68 5.96 -4.04 30.91
C PHE A 68 5.39 -4.67 29.63
N ASN A 69 4.22 -4.19 29.23
CA ASN A 69 3.60 -4.51 27.95
C ASN A 69 3.72 -3.31 27.01
N VAL A 70 3.96 -3.59 25.72
CA VAL A 70 3.95 -2.59 24.64
C VAL A 70 2.86 -2.97 23.66
N SER A 71 1.99 -2.05 23.36
CA SER A 71 1.05 -2.16 22.25
C SER A 71 1.24 -0.97 21.29
N GLY A 72 0.94 -1.15 20.02
CA GLY A 72 1.10 -0.02 19.11
C GLY A 72 0.32 -0.14 17.82
N ASP A 73 0.22 1.00 17.16
CA ASP A 73 -0.38 1.13 15.84
C ASP A 73 0.47 2.02 14.92
N VAL A 74 0.44 1.70 13.64
CA VAL A 74 1.00 2.55 12.59
C VAL A 74 -0.14 3.37 12.01
N ARG A 75 -0.04 4.70 12.16
CA ARG A 75 -1.07 5.63 11.69
C ARG A 75 -1.05 5.75 10.17
N SER A 76 -2.21 6.06 9.61
CA SER A 76 -2.32 6.37 8.18
C SER A 76 -1.49 7.59 7.80
N ALA A 77 -0.93 7.58 6.60
CA ALA A 77 -0.05 8.66 6.14
C ALA A 77 -0.28 9.04 4.67
N PRO A 78 -0.16 10.34 4.35
CA PRO A 78 -0.03 10.78 2.98
C PRO A 78 1.35 10.41 2.41
N GLY A 79 1.43 10.34 1.09
CA GLY A 79 2.66 10.06 0.38
C GLY A 79 2.63 10.49 -1.06
N VAL A 80 3.69 10.17 -1.77
CA VAL A 80 3.83 10.40 -3.19
C VAL A 80 4.15 9.10 -3.91
N GLU A 81 3.73 9.01 -5.15
CA GLU A 81 3.89 7.83 -5.97
C GLU A 81 4.33 8.21 -7.38
N ALA A 82 5.24 7.43 -7.94
CA ALA A 82 5.66 7.52 -9.33
C ALA A 82 5.58 6.14 -9.98
N ARG A 83 5.11 6.09 -11.22
CA ARG A 83 5.00 4.85 -11.98
C ARG A 83 5.49 5.02 -13.42
N ILE A 84 6.10 3.96 -13.94
CA ILE A 84 6.49 3.85 -15.35
C ILE A 84 5.84 2.58 -15.89
N GLY A 85 4.96 2.73 -16.87
CA GLY A 85 4.20 1.66 -17.49
C GLY A 85 4.64 1.40 -18.93
N PHE A 86 4.47 0.16 -19.37
CA PHE A 86 4.69 -0.26 -20.74
C PHE A 86 3.51 -1.11 -21.22
N PHE A 87 2.88 -0.70 -22.33
CA PHE A 87 1.75 -1.43 -22.91
C PHE A 87 2.24 -2.62 -23.75
N LEU A 88 1.99 -3.82 -23.26
CA LEU A 88 2.26 -5.09 -23.95
C LEU A 88 1.24 -5.34 -25.06
N THR A 89 0.00 -4.94 -24.80
CA THR A 89 -1.13 -4.91 -25.73
C THR A 89 -1.99 -3.69 -25.40
N PRO A 90 -2.98 -3.31 -26.20
CA PRO A 90 -3.91 -2.24 -25.85
C PRO A 90 -4.69 -2.46 -24.52
N ARG A 91 -4.76 -3.71 -24.04
CA ARG A 91 -5.47 -4.08 -22.81
C ARG A 91 -4.59 -4.55 -21.68
N LEU A 92 -3.32 -4.85 -21.95
CA LEU A 92 -2.40 -5.37 -20.94
C LEU A 92 -1.18 -4.48 -20.87
N SER A 93 -0.85 -4.00 -19.67
CA SER A 93 0.39 -3.28 -19.41
C SER A 93 1.08 -3.80 -18.16
N GLY A 94 2.42 -3.72 -18.16
CA GLY A 94 3.23 -3.87 -16.96
C GLY A 94 3.67 -2.49 -16.49
N GLU A 95 3.77 -2.27 -15.18
CA GLU A 95 4.30 -1.02 -14.62
C GLU A 95 5.27 -1.28 -13.48
N ALA A 96 6.30 -0.43 -13.39
CA ALA A 96 7.13 -0.29 -12.21
C ALA A 96 6.54 0.81 -11.32
N LEU A 97 6.59 0.61 -10.00
CA LEU A 97 6.06 1.48 -8.96
C LEU A 97 7.17 1.90 -8.00
N PHE A 98 7.20 3.17 -7.67
CA PHE A 98 7.88 3.75 -6.52
C PHE A 98 6.88 4.51 -5.68
N GLN A 99 6.84 4.28 -4.36
CA GLN A 99 6.01 5.04 -3.42
C GLN A 99 6.85 5.42 -2.20
N TYR A 100 6.63 6.63 -1.70
CA TYR A 100 7.21 7.15 -0.47
C TYR A 100 6.12 7.67 0.45
N THR A 101 6.11 7.22 1.71
CA THR A 101 5.20 7.67 2.76
C THR A 101 5.95 7.84 4.09
N ARG A 102 5.40 8.65 5.00
CA ARG A 102 5.96 8.87 6.35
C ARG A 102 4.87 8.63 7.40
N PRO A 103 4.52 7.36 7.67
CA PRO A 103 3.63 7.03 8.78
C PRO A 103 4.31 7.26 10.14
N VAL A 104 3.48 7.42 11.17
CA VAL A 104 3.92 7.49 12.57
C VAL A 104 3.56 6.18 13.24
N LEU A 105 4.54 5.53 13.84
CA LEU A 105 4.37 4.43 14.78
C LEU A 105 4.04 5.03 16.15
N HIS A 106 2.86 4.71 16.66
CA HIS A 106 2.46 5.05 18.01
C HIS A 106 2.62 3.81 18.89
N ALA A 107 3.39 3.93 19.96
CA ALA A 107 3.61 2.88 20.93
C ALA A 107 3.11 3.32 22.31
N ASN A 108 2.33 2.46 22.94
CA ASN A 108 1.84 2.65 24.31
C ASN A 108 2.45 1.60 25.23
N LEU A 109 3.11 2.05 26.29
CA LEU A 109 3.65 1.21 27.35
C LEU A 109 2.67 1.15 28.50
N SER A 110 2.34 -0.05 28.95
CA SER A 110 1.42 -0.30 30.05
C SER A 110 1.95 -1.38 30.99
N ASP A 111 1.31 -1.51 32.14
CA ASP A 111 1.59 -2.56 33.14
C ASP A 111 3.05 -2.63 33.58
N ASP A 112 3.68 -1.47 33.83
CA ASP A 112 5.03 -1.43 34.39
C ASP A 112 5.03 -2.06 35.78
N PHE A 113 5.94 -3.03 35.99
CA PHE A 113 6.12 -3.74 37.26
C PHE A 113 6.44 -2.81 38.44
N GLU A 114 7.12 -1.70 38.21
CA GLU A 114 7.43 -0.71 39.21
C GLU A 114 6.27 0.28 39.46
N GLY A 115 5.18 0.14 38.76
CA GLY A 115 3.97 0.98 38.92
C GLY A 115 4.11 2.38 38.34
N ALA A 116 5.04 2.57 37.38
CA ALA A 116 5.11 3.82 36.64
C ALA A 116 3.83 4.01 35.80
N THR A 117 3.41 5.27 35.69
CA THR A 117 2.30 5.63 34.81
C THR A 117 2.66 5.27 33.38
N GLY A 118 1.68 4.70 32.63
CA GLY A 118 1.85 4.38 31.22
C GLY A 118 2.42 5.56 30.42
N SER A 119 3.25 5.26 29.45
CA SER A 119 3.94 6.24 28.61
C SER A 119 3.63 5.98 27.16
N ASP A 120 3.35 7.04 26.41
CA ASP A 120 3.15 7.00 24.96
C ASP A 120 4.41 7.50 24.26
N ALA A 121 4.77 6.86 23.15
CA ALA A 121 5.86 7.28 22.28
C ALA A 121 5.40 7.29 20.83
N ASP A 122 5.74 8.33 20.10
CA ASP A 122 5.51 8.48 18.67
C ASP A 122 6.85 8.47 17.94
N GLU A 123 6.99 7.60 16.94
CA GLU A 123 8.18 7.53 16.09
C GLU A 123 7.80 7.66 14.62
N THR A 124 8.48 8.53 13.89
CA THR A 124 8.29 8.69 12.45
C THR A 124 9.06 7.61 11.69
N VAL A 125 8.39 6.96 10.76
CA VAL A 125 8.96 5.90 9.91
C VAL A 125 8.96 6.34 8.46
N SER A 126 10.14 6.47 7.84
CA SER A 126 10.25 6.67 6.39
C SER A 126 10.06 5.35 5.66
N SER A 127 8.98 5.24 4.86
CA SER A 127 8.59 4.02 4.16
C SER A 127 8.75 4.17 2.65
N PHE A 128 9.54 3.31 2.05
CA PHE A 128 9.82 3.22 0.63
C PHE A 128 9.28 1.91 0.06
N LEU A 129 8.54 1.98 -1.03
CA LEU A 129 8.02 0.82 -1.74
C LEU A 129 8.52 0.84 -3.19
N PHE A 130 9.12 -0.25 -3.64
CA PHE A 130 9.61 -0.45 -5.00
C PHE A 130 9.01 -1.74 -5.55
N GLY A 131 8.28 -1.67 -6.64
CA GLY A 131 7.60 -2.85 -7.11
C GLY A 131 7.22 -2.83 -8.58
N GLY A 132 6.44 -3.84 -8.95
CA GLY A 132 5.87 -3.97 -10.27
C GLY A 132 4.47 -4.56 -10.22
N SER A 133 3.66 -4.17 -11.19
CA SER A 133 2.27 -4.62 -11.33
C SER A 133 1.96 -4.94 -12.78
N MET A 134 1.04 -5.89 -12.96
CA MET A 134 0.37 -6.12 -14.25
C MET A 134 -1.03 -5.51 -14.19
N LEU A 135 -1.41 -4.79 -15.23
CA LEU A 135 -2.71 -4.15 -15.35
C LEU A 135 -3.48 -4.74 -16.52
N TYR A 136 -4.75 -5.04 -16.28
CA TYR A 136 -5.70 -5.36 -17.34
C TYR A 136 -6.74 -4.24 -17.48
N HIS A 137 -6.80 -3.63 -18.68
CA HIS A 137 -7.68 -2.53 -19.01
C HIS A 137 -8.96 -3.04 -19.67
N PHE A 138 -10.13 -2.62 -19.18
CA PHE A 138 -11.45 -3.07 -19.67
C PHE A 138 -11.97 -2.25 -20.86
N GLY A 139 -11.25 -1.21 -21.27
CA GLY A 139 -11.64 -0.36 -22.37
C GLY A 139 -10.45 0.18 -23.15
N SER A 140 -10.76 0.82 -24.25
CA SER A 140 -9.85 1.65 -25.03
C SER A 140 -10.55 2.97 -25.29
N GLY A 141 -9.86 4.10 -25.18
CA GLY A 141 -10.43 5.40 -25.38
C GLY A 141 -10.26 6.33 -24.18
N ARG A 142 -11.18 7.30 -24.05
CA ARG A 142 -11.04 8.39 -23.09
C ARG A 142 -11.17 7.95 -21.63
N PHE A 143 -12.02 6.96 -21.37
CA PHE A 143 -12.25 6.41 -20.03
C PHE A 143 -11.82 4.95 -20.02
N MET A 144 -10.87 4.59 -19.18
CA MET A 144 -10.21 3.29 -19.20
C MET A 144 -10.10 2.71 -17.78
N PRO A 145 -11.13 1.97 -17.34
CA PRO A 145 -11.07 1.22 -16.09
C PRO A 145 -10.05 0.10 -16.18
N PHE A 146 -9.44 -0.24 -15.05
CA PHE A 146 -8.47 -1.33 -14.98
C PHE A 146 -8.52 -2.04 -13.63
N VAL A 147 -8.02 -3.27 -13.63
CA VAL A 147 -7.62 -4.00 -12.43
C VAL A 147 -6.12 -4.23 -12.49
N LEU A 148 -5.52 -4.35 -11.33
CA LEU A 148 -4.09 -4.62 -11.24
C LEU A 148 -3.76 -5.60 -10.13
N GLY A 149 -2.60 -6.25 -10.28
CA GLY A 149 -1.98 -7.07 -9.24
C GLY A 149 -0.48 -7.03 -9.38
N GLY A 150 0.22 -7.06 -8.26
CA GLY A 150 1.65 -6.92 -8.27
C GLY A 150 2.34 -7.29 -6.96
N VAL A 151 3.65 -7.12 -6.98
CA VAL A 151 4.53 -7.34 -5.83
C VAL A 151 5.50 -6.17 -5.69
N ALA A 152 5.90 -5.89 -4.46
CA ALA A 152 6.84 -4.82 -4.17
C ALA A 152 7.75 -5.18 -2.99
N ALA A 153 8.98 -4.69 -3.02
CA ALA A 153 9.87 -4.66 -1.88
C ALA A 153 9.53 -3.44 -1.01
N LEU A 154 9.30 -3.68 0.26
CA LEU A 154 9.07 -2.67 1.27
C LEU A 154 10.37 -2.42 2.04
N ARG A 155 10.73 -1.16 2.25
CA ARG A 155 11.83 -0.74 3.09
C ARG A 155 11.38 0.39 4.00
N GLN A 156 11.46 0.16 5.30
CA GLN A 156 11.07 1.10 6.32
C GLN A 156 12.28 1.46 7.18
N VAL A 157 12.46 2.75 7.42
CA VAL A 157 13.59 3.28 8.20
C VAL A 157 13.00 4.08 9.35
N HIS A 158 13.33 3.68 10.57
CA HIS A 158 13.03 4.41 11.78
C HIS A 158 13.90 5.65 11.86
N GLU A 159 13.30 6.84 11.96
CA GLU A 159 14.07 8.09 11.88
C GLU A 159 14.91 8.31 13.15
N ASP A 160 14.44 7.87 14.31
CA ASP A 160 15.10 8.08 15.59
C ASP A 160 16.23 7.07 15.86
N SER A 161 16.03 5.80 15.51
CA SER A 161 17.00 4.72 15.77
C SER A 161 17.88 4.37 14.56
N SER A 162 17.53 4.85 13.37
CA SER A 162 18.13 4.45 12.08
C SER A 162 18.02 2.94 11.81
N GLU A 163 17.17 2.24 12.53
CA GLU A 163 16.87 0.85 12.28
C GLU A 163 16.11 0.68 10.97
N MET A 164 16.43 -0.40 10.25
CA MET A 164 15.89 -0.65 8.94
C MET A 164 15.17 -2.00 8.90
N VAL A 165 13.89 -1.96 8.56
CA VAL A 165 13.06 -3.14 8.32
C VAL A 165 12.83 -3.29 6.82
N SER A 166 13.00 -4.50 6.29
CA SER A 166 12.74 -4.81 4.88
C SER A 166 11.74 -5.95 4.80
N GLY A 167 10.76 -5.80 3.91
CA GLY A 167 9.68 -6.76 3.74
C GLY A 167 9.22 -6.87 2.30
N LEU A 168 8.22 -7.72 2.10
CA LEU A 168 7.56 -7.94 0.82
C LEU A 168 6.10 -7.50 0.92
N GLU A 169 5.64 -6.79 -0.11
CA GLU A 169 4.22 -6.46 -0.30
C GLU A 169 3.68 -7.21 -1.52
N ILE A 170 2.51 -7.82 -1.36
CA ILE A 170 1.68 -8.32 -2.45
C ILE A 170 0.44 -7.45 -2.47
N HIS A 171 0.11 -6.86 -3.61
CA HIS A 171 -1.01 -5.96 -3.73
C HIS A 171 -1.93 -6.28 -4.91
N GLY A 172 -3.17 -5.88 -4.77
CA GLY A 172 -4.16 -5.98 -5.82
C GLY A 172 -5.23 -4.92 -5.66
N GLY A 173 -5.86 -4.56 -6.76
CA GLY A 173 -6.89 -3.54 -6.74
C GLY A 173 -7.35 -3.13 -8.13
N GLY A 174 -7.83 -1.91 -8.24
CA GLY A 174 -8.28 -1.37 -9.51
C GLY A 174 -8.43 0.13 -9.49
N GLY A 175 -8.68 0.68 -10.65
CA GLY A 175 -8.78 2.12 -10.82
C GLY A 175 -9.31 2.51 -12.17
N VAL A 176 -9.15 3.77 -12.48
CA VAL A 176 -9.58 4.38 -13.73
C VAL A 176 -8.54 5.37 -14.24
N LYS A 177 -8.34 5.38 -15.55
CA LYS A 177 -7.62 6.42 -16.27
C LYS A 177 -8.59 7.22 -17.11
N TRP A 178 -8.48 8.53 -17.09
CA TRP A 178 -9.27 9.43 -17.90
C TRP A 178 -8.36 10.34 -18.72
N TRP A 179 -8.34 10.13 -20.03
CA TRP A 179 -7.54 10.88 -20.98
C TRP A 179 -8.23 12.17 -21.40
N PHE A 180 -7.49 13.28 -21.43
CA PHE A 180 -8.02 14.55 -21.91
C PHE A 180 -8.27 14.51 -23.44
N ASN A 181 -7.46 13.72 -24.14
CA ASN A 181 -7.65 13.48 -25.56
C ASN A 181 -8.46 12.20 -25.81
N SER A 182 -9.36 12.22 -26.80
CA SER A 182 -10.14 11.05 -27.23
C SER A 182 -9.30 9.91 -27.79
N SER A 183 -8.06 10.18 -28.20
CA SER A 183 -7.11 9.16 -28.67
C SER A 183 -6.61 8.23 -27.57
N GLY A 184 -6.86 8.53 -26.28
CA GLY A 184 -6.31 7.77 -25.16
C GLY A 184 -4.80 7.86 -25.02
N ARG A 185 -4.20 8.94 -25.53
CA ARG A 185 -2.77 9.26 -25.45
C ARG A 185 -2.59 10.70 -24.96
N GLY A 186 -1.35 11.03 -24.54
CA GLY A 186 -1.03 12.32 -23.98
C GLY A 186 -1.39 12.39 -22.50
N PHE A 187 -1.85 13.54 -22.05
CA PHE A 187 -2.17 13.75 -20.63
C PHE A 187 -3.51 13.14 -20.25
N GLY A 188 -3.59 12.65 -19.04
CA GLY A 188 -4.78 12.12 -18.40
C GLY A 188 -4.70 12.21 -16.86
N LEU A 189 -5.79 11.83 -16.25
CA LEU A 189 -5.90 11.62 -14.80
C LEU A 189 -5.94 10.12 -14.52
N ARG A 190 -5.39 9.73 -13.38
CA ARG A 190 -5.44 8.38 -12.84
C ARG A 190 -5.91 8.41 -11.40
N ALA A 191 -6.79 7.47 -11.05
CA ALA A 191 -7.16 7.20 -9.67
C ALA A 191 -7.26 5.70 -9.48
N ASP A 192 -6.70 5.19 -8.38
CA ASP A 192 -6.77 3.77 -8.02
C ASP A 192 -6.88 3.55 -6.52
N ALA A 193 -7.37 2.37 -6.16
CA ALA A 193 -7.46 1.86 -4.82
C ALA A 193 -6.92 0.44 -4.76
N LEU A 194 -6.04 0.18 -3.81
CA LEU A 194 -5.32 -1.06 -3.62
C LEU A 194 -5.56 -1.61 -2.23
N LEU A 195 -5.54 -2.92 -2.13
CA LEU A 195 -5.34 -3.65 -0.88
C LEU A 195 -4.03 -4.40 -0.99
N SER A 196 -3.18 -4.22 0.00
CA SER A 196 -1.89 -4.90 0.07
C SER A 196 -1.77 -5.77 1.31
N SER A 197 -1.01 -6.85 1.18
CA SER A 197 -0.58 -7.72 2.28
C SER A 197 0.93 -7.57 2.40
N ARG A 198 1.39 -7.01 3.52
CA ARG A 198 2.80 -6.77 3.84
C ARG A 198 3.33 -7.83 4.79
N SER A 199 4.48 -8.42 4.48
CA SER A 199 5.29 -9.21 5.41
C SER A 199 6.37 -8.32 6.01
N GLU A 200 6.80 -8.61 7.25
CA GLU A 200 7.93 -7.93 7.90
C GLU A 200 7.84 -6.39 7.87
N SER A 201 6.64 -5.86 8.10
CA SER A 201 6.46 -4.43 8.30
C SER A 201 6.75 -4.05 9.74
N VAL A 202 7.06 -2.77 9.98
CA VAL A 202 7.22 -2.23 11.34
C VAL A 202 6.08 -2.67 12.24
N GLY A 203 6.43 -3.25 13.40
CA GLY A 203 5.48 -3.75 14.39
C GLY A 203 6.16 -4.66 15.41
N PHE A 204 5.46 -4.95 16.49
CA PHE A 204 5.94 -5.78 17.61
C PHE A 204 5.72 -7.28 17.38
N GLU A 205 4.95 -7.68 16.37
CA GLU A 205 4.67 -9.07 16.01
C GLU A 205 5.05 -9.34 14.55
N GLU A 206 5.64 -10.49 14.27
CA GLU A 206 5.84 -11.03 12.91
C GLU A 206 4.52 -11.49 12.30
N LYS A 207 3.69 -10.56 11.86
CA LYS A 207 2.36 -10.82 11.30
C LYS A 207 2.18 -10.10 9.98
N ARG A 208 1.50 -10.75 9.05
CA ARG A 208 1.10 -10.08 7.81
C ARG A 208 0.07 -8.99 8.10
N ARG A 209 0.31 -7.80 7.56
CA ARG A 209 -0.55 -6.63 7.72
C ARG A 209 -1.31 -6.36 6.43
N VAL A 210 -2.61 -6.10 6.55
CA VAL A 210 -3.44 -5.69 5.40
C VAL A 210 -3.57 -4.17 5.41
N VAL A 211 -3.09 -3.53 4.35
CA VAL A 211 -2.99 -2.08 4.25
C VAL A 211 -3.74 -1.58 3.01
N PRO A 212 -4.78 -0.76 3.16
CA PRO A 212 -5.43 -0.10 2.04
C PRO A 212 -4.60 1.10 1.58
N THR A 213 -4.56 1.33 0.27
CA THR A 213 -3.93 2.52 -0.32
C THR A 213 -4.87 3.09 -1.37
N VAL A 214 -5.02 4.41 -1.40
CA VAL A 214 -5.69 5.13 -2.48
C VAL A 214 -4.73 6.14 -3.07
N ALA A 215 -4.73 6.28 -4.39
CA ALA A 215 -3.87 7.21 -5.10
C ALA A 215 -4.63 7.97 -6.18
N GLY A 216 -4.23 9.22 -6.41
CA GLY A 216 -4.80 10.05 -7.46
C GLY A 216 -3.75 11.01 -8.02
N GLY A 217 -3.69 11.14 -9.33
CA GLY A 217 -2.66 11.95 -9.96
C GLY A 217 -2.81 12.10 -11.47
N VAL A 218 -1.72 12.49 -12.08
CA VAL A 218 -1.62 12.72 -13.51
C VAL A 218 -0.85 11.59 -14.18
N THR A 219 -1.21 11.32 -15.44
CA THR A 219 -0.53 10.33 -16.26
C THR A 219 -0.29 10.88 -17.67
N TYR A 220 0.75 10.41 -18.32
CA TYR A 220 1.10 10.77 -19.69
C TYR A 220 1.55 9.53 -20.46
N VAL A 221 0.98 9.35 -21.66
CA VAL A 221 1.33 8.26 -22.59
C VAL A 221 1.96 8.82 -23.86
N PHE A 222 3.13 8.28 -24.19
CA PHE A 222 3.88 8.57 -25.41
C PHE A 222 3.43 7.70 -26.59
#